data_13f5da07f83defbf7b61bb8589d9881d
#
_entry.id   13f5da07f83defbf7b61bb8589d9881d
#
_cell.length_a   1.000
_cell.length_b   1.000
_cell.length_c   1.000
_cell.angle_alpha   90.00
_cell.angle_beta   90.00
_cell.angle_gamma   90.00
#
_symmetry.space_group_name_H-M   'P 1'
#
loop_
_entity.id
_entity.type
_entity.pdbx_description
1 polymer ?
#
loop_
_entity_poly.entity_id
_entity_poly.type
_entity_poly.pdbx_seq_one_letter_code
_entity_poly.pdbx_strand_id
1 'polypeptide(L)'
;VVVGYVRKPPKPSARFFFEDDPAAVDFANAGTFVRKPMLSRQGANIQIVKEGQTIFQSDGPYGDSACILQGLQPLPNFMDRHPLLGCWMVASKAVGICIREDKSLVTGTTANFVPHVILG
;
A
#
# COMPACT_ATOMS: atom_id res chain seq x y z
N VAL A 1 7.72 -0.88 21.87
CA VAL A 1 8.79 -1.47 21.05
C VAL A 1 8.17 -2.53 20.15
N VAL A 2 8.05 -2.25 18.85
CA VAL A 2 7.62 -3.26 17.87
C VAL A 2 8.86 -3.99 17.42
N VAL A 3 9.08 -5.22 17.91
CA VAL A 3 10.10 -6.10 17.38
C VAL A 3 9.50 -6.79 16.15
N GLY A 4 9.72 -6.21 14.98
CA GLY A 4 9.30 -6.77 13.71
C GLY A 4 10.41 -7.64 13.12
N TYR A 5 10.18 -8.94 12.99
CA TYR A 5 11.03 -9.79 12.18
C TYR A 5 10.61 -9.64 10.71
N VAL A 6 11.41 -8.96 9.91
CA VAL A 6 11.17 -8.88 8.45
C VAL A 6 11.55 -10.23 7.84
N ARG A 7 10.59 -11.14 7.73
CA ARG A 7 10.76 -12.28 6.83
C ARG A 7 10.94 -11.75 5.41
N LYS A 8 11.91 -12.30 4.68
CA LYS A 8 12.02 -12.05 3.24
C LYS A 8 10.64 -12.23 2.62
N PRO A 9 10.02 -11.17 2.06
CA PRO A 9 8.69 -11.31 1.49
C PRO A 9 8.75 -12.37 0.39
N PRO A 10 7.69 -13.17 0.20
CA PRO A 10 7.56 -13.93 -1.02
C PRO A 10 7.70 -12.93 -2.18
N LYS A 11 8.41 -13.30 -3.25
CA LYS A 11 8.61 -12.41 -4.40
C LYS A 11 7.29 -11.74 -4.72
N PRO A 12 7.14 -10.43 -4.55
CA PRO A 12 5.92 -9.77 -4.92
C PRO A 12 5.89 -9.76 -6.44
N SER A 13 5.14 -10.65 -7.03
CA SER A 13 4.61 -10.38 -8.35
C SER A 13 3.48 -9.36 -8.16
N ALA A 14 3.82 -8.14 -7.83
CA ALA A 14 2.87 -7.05 -7.84
C ALA A 14 2.53 -6.77 -9.31
N ARG A 15 1.66 -7.61 -9.87
CA ARG A 15 1.08 -7.33 -11.17
C ARG A 15 0.27 -6.06 -11.02
N PHE A 16 0.46 -5.14 -11.91
CA PHE A 16 -0.38 -3.95 -12.03
C PHE A 16 -0.80 -3.79 -13.48
N PHE A 17 -1.97 -3.20 -13.66
CA PHE A 17 -2.54 -2.91 -14.97
C PHE A 17 -3.08 -1.49 -14.96
N PHE A 18 -3.01 -0.80 -16.07
CA PHE A 18 -3.83 0.40 -16.25
C PHE A 18 -5.28 -0.03 -16.30
N GLU A 19 -6.18 0.78 -15.74
CA GLU A 19 -7.60 0.42 -15.63
C GLU A 19 -8.28 0.25 -17.00
N ASP A 20 -7.78 0.94 -18.01
CA ASP A 20 -8.22 0.88 -19.41
C ASP A 20 -7.57 -0.28 -20.22
N ASP A 21 -6.63 -1.03 -19.62
CA ASP A 21 -6.04 -2.19 -20.25
C ASP A 21 -7.05 -3.34 -20.28
N PRO A 22 -7.31 -3.97 -21.44
CA PRO A 22 -8.18 -5.14 -21.53
C PRO A 22 -7.82 -6.27 -20.54
N ALA A 23 -6.54 -6.46 -20.25
CA ALA A 23 -6.08 -7.45 -19.27
C ALA A 23 -6.45 -7.11 -17.82
N ALA A 24 -6.82 -5.86 -17.53
CA ALA A 24 -7.28 -5.44 -16.22
C ALA A 24 -8.61 -6.11 -15.82
N VAL A 25 -9.46 -6.42 -16.78
CA VAL A 25 -10.76 -7.08 -16.55
C VAL A 25 -10.55 -8.47 -15.97
N ASP A 26 -9.69 -9.27 -16.59
CA ASP A 26 -9.38 -10.62 -16.10
C ASP A 26 -8.68 -10.57 -14.74
N PHE A 27 -7.79 -9.60 -14.56
CA PHE A 27 -7.11 -9.38 -13.29
C PHE A 27 -8.09 -9.00 -12.17
N ALA A 28 -9.04 -8.12 -12.44
CA ALA A 28 -10.07 -7.71 -11.49
C ALA A 28 -11.01 -8.85 -11.10
N ASN A 29 -11.36 -9.70 -12.07
CA ASN A 29 -12.22 -10.87 -11.85
C ASN A 29 -11.50 -11.98 -11.05
N ALA A 30 -10.18 -12.01 -11.08
CA ALA A 30 -9.38 -13.09 -10.47
C ALA A 30 -9.21 -12.96 -8.94
N GLY A 31 -9.66 -11.87 -8.29
CA GLY A 31 -9.56 -11.84 -6.84
C GLY A 31 -9.49 -10.48 -6.16
N THR A 32 -8.45 -10.29 -5.35
CA THR A 32 -8.30 -9.11 -4.48
C THR A 32 -7.26 -8.15 -5.05
N PHE A 33 -7.65 -6.90 -5.21
CA PHE A 33 -6.79 -5.86 -5.77
C PHE A 33 -7.01 -4.51 -5.10
N VAL A 34 -6.06 -3.62 -5.34
CA VAL A 34 -6.13 -2.20 -4.98
C VAL A 34 -6.30 -1.40 -6.26
N ARG A 35 -7.33 -0.57 -6.33
CA ARG A 35 -7.51 0.46 -7.34
C ARG A 35 -7.01 1.78 -6.78
N LYS A 36 -6.14 2.46 -7.50
CA LYS A 36 -5.58 3.74 -7.05
C LYS A 36 -5.31 4.68 -8.21
N PRO A 37 -5.49 5.99 -8.04
CA PRO A 37 -5.12 6.97 -9.05
C PRO A 37 -3.63 6.90 -9.37
N MET A 38 -3.26 7.09 -10.61
CA MET A 38 -1.85 7.11 -11.05
C MET A 38 -1.07 8.24 -10.38
N LEU A 39 -1.71 9.40 -10.24
CA LEU A 39 -1.13 10.58 -9.63
C LEU A 39 -1.95 10.93 -8.38
N SER A 40 -1.58 10.33 -7.26
CA SER A 40 -2.16 10.65 -5.95
C SER A 40 -1.11 10.57 -4.86
N ARG A 41 -1.46 11.01 -3.66
CA ARG A 41 -0.58 10.97 -2.50
C ARG A 41 -1.35 10.66 -1.23
N GLN A 42 -0.64 10.20 -0.22
CA GLN A 42 -1.15 10.04 1.14
C GLN A 42 -2.36 9.12 1.27
N GLY A 43 -2.45 8.12 0.41
CA GLY A 43 -3.54 7.16 0.44
C GLY A 43 -4.89 7.69 -0.06
N ALA A 44 -4.92 8.84 -0.78
CA ALA A 44 -6.17 9.43 -1.28
C ALA A 44 -6.74 8.66 -2.48
N ASN A 45 -8.07 8.53 -2.51
CA ASN A 45 -8.86 7.85 -3.55
C ASN A 45 -8.44 6.38 -3.83
N ILE A 46 -8.02 5.68 -2.78
CA ILE A 46 -7.68 4.26 -2.87
C ILE A 46 -8.90 3.41 -2.56
N GLN A 47 -9.12 2.39 -3.35
CA GLN A 47 -10.10 1.34 -3.09
C GLN A 47 -9.41 0.00 -2.97
N ILE A 48 -9.81 -0.81 -1.98
CA ILE A 48 -9.46 -2.23 -1.90
C ILE A 48 -10.70 -3.04 -2.22
N VAL A 49 -10.59 -3.85 -3.26
CA VAL A 49 -11.68 -4.70 -3.73
C VAL A 49 -11.31 -6.17 -3.47
N LYS A 50 -12.21 -6.91 -2.88
CA LYS A 50 -12.10 -8.34 -2.64
C LYS A 50 -13.36 -9.04 -3.15
N GLU A 51 -13.18 -10.00 -4.06
CA GLU A 51 -14.29 -10.78 -4.62
C GLU A 51 -15.44 -9.89 -5.14
N GLY A 52 -15.09 -8.80 -5.83
CA GLY A 52 -16.04 -7.84 -6.39
C GLY A 52 -16.65 -6.85 -5.38
N GLN A 53 -16.31 -6.95 -4.10
CA GLN A 53 -16.80 -6.05 -3.06
C GLN A 53 -15.71 -5.06 -2.62
N THR A 54 -16.06 -3.78 -2.52
CA THR A 54 -15.17 -2.77 -1.93
C THR A 54 -15.14 -2.94 -0.42
N ILE A 55 -14.01 -3.41 0.11
CA ILE A 55 -13.80 -3.61 1.56
C ILE A 55 -13.13 -2.40 2.24
N PHE A 56 -12.57 -1.48 1.46
CA PHE A 56 -11.99 -0.24 1.92
C PHE A 56 -12.06 0.82 0.82
N GLN A 57 -12.33 2.06 1.22
CA GLN A 57 -12.26 3.22 0.33
C GLN A 57 -11.81 4.44 1.12
N SER A 58 -10.92 5.22 0.54
CA SER A 58 -10.52 6.53 1.04
C SER A 58 -11.00 7.64 0.11
N ASP A 59 -11.34 8.77 0.69
CA ASP A 59 -11.69 9.97 -0.04
C ASP A 59 -10.47 10.75 -0.51
N GLY A 60 -10.69 11.68 -1.44
CA GLY A 60 -9.64 12.56 -1.90
C GLY A 60 -10.01 13.33 -3.17
N PRO A 61 -9.13 14.24 -3.62
CA PRO A 61 -9.39 15.12 -4.76
C PRO A 61 -9.02 14.50 -6.13
N TYR A 62 -8.69 13.20 -6.20
CA TYR A 62 -8.14 12.57 -7.42
C TYR A 62 -9.17 11.68 -8.13
N GLY A 63 -10.47 11.91 -7.93
CA GLY A 63 -11.54 11.05 -8.47
C GLY A 63 -11.55 10.92 -10.00
N ASP A 64 -11.17 11.98 -10.72
CA ASP A 64 -11.13 12.01 -12.18
C ASP A 64 -9.79 11.56 -12.79
N SER A 65 -8.86 11.13 -11.97
CA SER A 65 -7.54 10.66 -12.43
C SER A 65 -7.63 9.26 -13.01
N ALA A 66 -6.85 8.99 -14.07
CA ALA A 66 -6.64 7.64 -14.54
C ALA A 66 -6.12 6.76 -13.39
N CYS A 67 -6.58 5.52 -13.32
CA CYS A 67 -6.28 4.60 -12.24
C CYS A 67 -5.46 3.40 -12.70
N ILE A 68 -4.81 2.77 -11.75
CA ILE A 68 -4.18 1.47 -11.92
C ILE A 68 -4.81 0.47 -10.95
N LEU A 69 -4.84 -0.78 -11.36
CA LEU A 69 -5.16 -1.94 -10.52
C LEU A 69 -3.87 -2.65 -10.14
N GLN A 70 -3.71 -2.94 -8.87
CA GLN A 70 -2.52 -3.61 -8.34
C GLN A 70 -2.94 -4.72 -7.38
N GLY A 71 -2.26 -5.87 -7.44
CA GLY A 71 -2.49 -6.96 -6.47
C GLY A 71 -2.30 -6.45 -5.04
N LEU A 72 -3.26 -6.75 -4.17
CA LEU A 72 -3.18 -6.36 -2.77
C LEU A 72 -2.01 -7.09 -2.08
N GLN A 73 -1.17 -6.32 -1.44
CA GLN A 73 -0.17 -6.80 -0.48
C GLN A 73 -0.58 -6.32 0.91
N PRO A 74 -1.21 -7.18 1.72
CA PRO A 74 -1.68 -6.77 3.03
C PRO A 74 -0.49 -6.42 3.94
N LEU A 75 -0.58 -5.29 4.61
CA LEU A 75 0.36 -4.93 5.66
C LEU A 75 0.15 -5.86 6.87
N PRO A 76 1.21 -6.19 7.62
CA PRO A 76 1.07 -6.92 8.87
C PRO A 76 0.20 -6.12 9.86
N ASN A 77 -0.48 -6.82 10.75
CA ASN A 77 -1.25 -6.21 11.82
C ASN A 77 -0.57 -6.47 13.16
N PHE A 78 -0.29 -5.42 13.91
CA PHE A 78 0.22 -5.47 15.28
C PHE A 78 -0.65 -4.61 16.17
N MET A 79 -1.43 -5.22 17.05
CA MET A 79 -2.29 -4.50 18.02
C MET A 79 -3.19 -3.46 17.32
N ASP A 80 -3.88 -3.87 16.25
CA ASP A 80 -4.74 -3.04 15.40
C ASP A 80 -4.02 -1.88 14.69
N ARG A 81 -2.73 -2.04 14.43
CA ARG A 81 -1.91 -1.12 13.66
C ARG A 81 -1.25 -1.83 12.48
N HIS A 82 -1.20 -1.12 11.36
CA HIS A 82 -0.59 -1.58 10.12
C HIS A 82 0.68 -0.77 9.85
N PRO A 83 1.87 -1.30 10.19
CA PRO A 83 3.11 -0.60 9.95
C PRO A 83 3.51 -0.65 8.48
N LEU A 84 4.02 0.46 7.99
CA LEU A 84 4.61 0.65 6.67
C LEU A 84 6.04 1.14 6.82
N LEU A 85 6.98 0.43 6.20
CA LEU A 85 8.40 0.81 6.13
C LEU A 85 8.63 1.73 4.94
N GLY A 86 9.20 2.91 5.20
CA GLY A 86 9.68 3.82 4.18
C GLY A 86 11.21 3.82 4.14
N CYS A 87 11.79 3.69 2.95
CA CYS A 87 13.22 3.81 2.73
C CYS A 87 13.53 5.06 1.91
N TRP A 88 14.45 5.87 2.40
CA TRP A 88 14.94 7.04 1.69
C TRP A 88 16.15 6.67 0.84
N MET A 89 16.06 7.00 -0.44
CA MET A 89 17.13 6.75 -1.39
C MET A 89 17.66 8.07 -1.95
N VAL A 90 18.98 8.26 -1.89
CA VAL A 90 19.67 9.40 -2.51
C VAL A 90 20.80 8.86 -3.38
N ALA A 91 20.83 9.25 -4.65
CA ALA A 91 21.80 8.76 -5.63
C ALA A 91 21.97 7.24 -5.60
N SER A 92 20.86 6.51 -5.58
CA SER A 92 20.79 5.03 -5.53
C SER A 92 21.35 4.38 -4.26
N LYS A 93 21.59 5.17 -3.21
CA LYS A 93 22.02 4.67 -1.90
C LYS A 93 20.89 4.80 -0.89
N ALA A 94 20.66 3.78 -0.08
CA ALA A 94 19.76 3.85 1.05
C ALA A 94 20.40 4.73 2.13
N VAL A 95 19.74 5.85 2.49
CA VAL A 95 20.26 6.85 3.43
C VAL A 95 19.43 6.99 4.69
N GLY A 96 18.27 6.37 4.72
CA GLY A 96 17.42 6.42 5.91
C GLY A 96 16.23 5.48 5.80
N ILE A 97 15.67 5.18 6.95
CA ILE A 97 14.45 4.38 7.11
C ILE A 97 13.48 5.11 8.02
N CYS A 98 12.20 5.00 7.76
CA CYS A 98 11.16 5.42 8.69
C CYS A 98 10.09 4.33 8.80
N ILE A 99 9.40 4.31 9.93
CA ILE A 99 8.25 3.45 10.12
C ILE A 99 7.05 4.36 10.37
N ARG A 100 5.98 4.14 9.61
CA ARG A 100 4.69 4.75 9.87
C ARG A 100 3.69 3.67 10.19
N GLU A 101 2.74 3.95 11.05
CA GLU A 101 1.65 3.02 11.36
C GLU A 101 0.30 3.72 11.29
N ASP A 102 -0.69 2.99 10.87
CA ASP A 102 -2.07 3.43 10.80
C ASP A 102 -3.01 2.34 11.33
N LYS A 103 -4.17 2.72 11.82
CA LYS A 103 -5.27 1.77 12.10
C LYS A 103 -5.96 1.33 10.80
N SER A 104 -5.89 2.16 9.79
CA SER A 104 -6.45 1.89 8.48
C SER A 104 -5.61 0.89 7.70
N LEU A 105 -6.25 0.14 6.79
CA LEU A 105 -5.59 -0.75 5.83
C LEU A 105 -4.67 -0.01 4.85
N VAL A 106 -4.91 1.29 4.67
CA VAL A 106 -4.12 2.18 3.83
C VAL A 106 -3.52 3.28 4.70
N THR A 107 -2.21 3.45 4.64
CA THR A 107 -1.50 4.49 5.40
C THR A 107 -1.88 5.87 4.87
N GLY A 108 -2.59 6.63 5.68
CA GLY A 108 -3.12 7.96 5.36
C GLY A 108 -2.30 9.12 5.93
N THR A 109 -2.91 10.31 5.93
CA THR A 109 -2.31 11.55 6.47
C THR A 109 -2.18 11.53 7.99
N THR A 110 -3.03 10.78 8.68
CA THR A 110 -3.09 10.66 10.14
C THR A 110 -2.19 9.57 10.71
N ALA A 111 -1.45 8.88 9.84
CA ALA A 111 -0.53 7.82 10.25
C ALA A 111 0.59 8.38 11.15
N ASN A 112 0.88 7.67 12.23
CA ASN A 112 1.92 8.04 13.17
C ASN A 112 3.29 7.60 12.69
N PHE A 113 4.32 8.41 12.99
CA PHE A 113 5.72 7.95 12.90
C PHE A 113 6.05 7.15 14.16
N VAL A 114 6.69 5.99 13.96
CA VAL A 114 7.09 5.10 15.04
C VAL A 114 8.60 5.20 15.24
N PRO A 115 9.08 5.55 16.45
CA PRO A 115 10.48 5.46 16.78
C PRO A 115 11.01 4.04 16.62
N HIS A 116 12.21 3.89 16.07
CA HIS A 116 12.83 2.60 15.86
C HIS A 116 14.32 2.66 16.17
N VAL A 117 14.88 1.49 16.47
CA VAL A 117 16.32 1.28 16.64
C VAL A 117 16.78 0.17 15.72
N ILE A 118 17.99 0.31 15.19
CA ILE A 118 18.63 -0.72 14.40
C ILE A 118 19.57 -1.45 15.37
N LEU A 119 19.33 -2.74 15.54
CA LEU A 119 20.19 -3.60 16.33
C LEU A 119 21.24 -4.20 15.39
N GLY A 120 22.50 -4.03 15.73
CA GLY A 120 23.63 -4.65 15.02
C GLY A 120 23.83 -6.12 15.30
#